data_766612f44cc3777f4d6a1794c6eee9e4
#
_entry.id   766612f44cc3777f4d6a1794c6eee9e4
#
_cell.length_a   1.000
_cell.length_b   1.000
_cell.length_c   1.000
_cell.angle_alpha   90.00
_cell.angle_beta   90.00
_cell.angle_gamma   90.00
#
_symmetry.space_group_name_H-M   'P 1'
#
loop_
_entity.id
_entity.type
_entity.pdbx_description
1 polymer ?
#
loop_
_entity_poly.entity_id
_entity_poly.type
_entity_poly.pdbx_seq_one_letter_code
_entity_poly.pdbx_strand_id
1 'polypeptide(L)'
;LPEQNVRIRDKPIRFQTHTDRSKELGYPVVEWGGIEKKLGDFHLKTGDGKVHQSEVVGVVGPNGTGKSTMIKILAGEHEYDAGWVTADATISYKPQHIDIDMDCTVQTWLDAEVGPRWRSGEYNATVIRALGIDELLAKQVNNLSGGEAQAVAIAICLGKEADLYLLDEPSAHLDANTRMETAKAIRRTMESNEKAAFVIDHDVYFIDIVSDSLLVFEGEGGKQGRAEGPFELRTGMNRFLNDVDVTFRRDHDSKRPRINKASSRKDREQRAKGDFYSFDF
;
A
#
# COMPACT_ATOMS: atom_id res chain seq x y z
N LEU A 1 -3.36 8.29 39.20
CA LEU A 1 -2.18 8.97 38.76
C LEU A 1 -2.04 8.88 37.23
N PRO A 2 -1.49 9.90 36.57
CA PRO A 2 -1.46 10.04 35.11
C PRO A 2 -0.74 8.91 34.37
N GLU A 3 0.10 8.15 35.03
CA GLU A 3 0.99 7.14 34.43
C GLU A 3 0.27 5.93 33.81
N GLN A 4 -0.96 5.67 34.17
CA GLN A 4 -1.69 4.50 33.66
C GLN A 4 -2.59 4.76 32.47
N ASN A 5 -2.85 6.02 32.09
CA ASN A 5 -3.78 6.36 31.00
C ASN A 5 -3.23 7.35 29.97
N VAL A 6 -1.98 7.73 30.08
CA VAL A 6 -1.40 8.71 29.16
C VAL A 6 -0.55 8.00 28.14
N ARG A 7 -1.11 7.76 26.96
CA ARG A 7 -0.33 7.42 25.76
C ARG A 7 0.37 8.68 25.25
N ILE A 8 1.22 9.28 26.09
CA ILE A 8 2.09 10.36 25.67
C ILE A 8 3.23 9.72 24.89
N ARG A 9 3.31 10.03 23.63
CA ARG A 9 4.47 9.69 22.81
C ARG A 9 5.57 10.68 23.13
N ASP A 10 6.79 10.21 23.33
CA ASP A 10 7.95 11.06 23.57
C ASP A 10 8.27 12.00 22.39
N LYS A 11 7.79 11.67 21.21
CA LYS A 11 7.94 12.51 20.01
C LYS A 11 6.61 12.62 19.26
N PRO A 12 6.22 13.82 18.82
CA PRO A 12 5.04 13.99 17.99
C PRO A 12 5.21 13.27 16.65
N ILE A 13 4.14 12.65 16.16
CA ILE A 13 4.13 12.10 14.79
C ILE A 13 4.22 13.29 13.83
N ARG A 14 5.28 13.33 13.06
CA ARG A 14 5.40 14.26 11.94
C ARG A 14 4.91 13.55 10.68
N PHE A 15 3.81 14.03 10.13
CA PHE A 15 3.35 13.63 8.82
C PHE A 15 4.19 14.40 7.79
N GLN A 16 4.97 13.69 7.00
CA GLN A 16 5.67 14.30 5.88
C GLN A 16 4.63 14.62 4.81
N THR A 17 4.62 15.86 4.35
CA THR A 17 3.94 16.20 3.11
C THR A 17 4.78 15.62 1.98
N HIS A 18 4.13 14.92 1.06
CA HIS A 18 4.74 14.72 -0.25
C HIS A 18 4.87 16.12 -0.86
N THR A 19 6.04 16.71 -0.77
CA THR A 19 6.38 17.78 -1.68
C THR A 19 6.30 17.18 -3.07
N ASP A 20 5.65 17.90 -4.01
CA ASP A 20 5.76 17.64 -5.44
C ASP A 20 7.24 17.52 -5.80
N ARG A 21 7.81 16.36 -5.56
CA ARG A 21 9.02 15.98 -6.23
C ARG A 21 8.53 15.56 -7.61
N SER A 22 8.80 16.38 -8.59
CA SER A 22 9.02 15.91 -9.94
C SER A 22 10.18 14.92 -9.85
N LYS A 23 9.91 13.71 -9.35
CA LYS A 23 10.84 12.59 -9.43
C LYS A 23 11.07 12.39 -10.91
N GLU A 24 12.31 12.51 -11.37
CA GLU A 24 12.67 11.92 -12.63
C GLU A 24 12.25 10.45 -12.52
N LEU A 25 11.23 10.07 -13.29
CA LEU A 25 10.73 8.71 -13.27
C LEU A 25 11.84 7.80 -13.78
N GLY A 26 12.18 6.79 -12.99
CA GLY A 26 13.13 5.75 -13.36
C GLY A 26 12.63 4.90 -14.54
N TYR A 27 13.33 3.82 -14.86
CA TYR A 27 12.88 2.90 -15.91
C TYR A 27 11.57 2.23 -15.53
N PRO A 28 10.69 1.92 -16.51
CA PRO A 28 9.49 1.11 -16.24
C PRO A 28 9.90 -0.28 -15.72
N VAL A 29 9.24 -0.71 -14.63
CA VAL A 29 9.38 -2.05 -14.04
C VAL A 29 8.35 -3.00 -14.63
N VAL A 30 7.11 -2.53 -14.80
CA VAL A 30 6.02 -3.25 -15.44
C VAL A 30 5.17 -2.29 -16.26
N GLU A 31 4.74 -2.75 -17.43
CA GLU A 31 3.81 -2.04 -18.30
C GLU A 31 2.68 -3.00 -18.70
N TRP A 32 1.50 -2.44 -18.90
CA TRP A 32 0.34 -3.21 -19.40
C TRP A 32 -0.52 -2.34 -20.30
N GLY A 33 -1.31 -3.00 -21.14
CA GLY A 33 -2.25 -2.33 -22.01
C GLY A 33 -3.54 -3.12 -22.18
N GLY A 34 -4.66 -2.43 -21.97
CA GLY A 34 -5.99 -2.93 -22.26
C GLY A 34 -6.31 -4.32 -21.75
N ILE A 35 -5.91 -4.65 -20.51
CA ILE A 35 -6.18 -5.98 -19.93
C ILE A 35 -7.69 -6.15 -19.78
N GLU A 36 -8.20 -7.29 -20.24
CA GLU A 36 -9.55 -7.75 -19.97
C GLU A 36 -9.51 -9.13 -19.30
N LYS A 37 -10.36 -9.33 -18.29
CA LYS A 37 -10.53 -10.62 -17.62
C LYS A 37 -11.98 -10.84 -17.25
N LYS A 38 -12.51 -12.01 -17.63
CA LYS A 38 -13.83 -12.49 -17.21
C LYS A 38 -13.69 -13.58 -16.16
N LEU A 39 -14.44 -13.46 -15.07
CA LEU A 39 -14.52 -14.44 -14.00
C LEU A 39 -16.01 -14.68 -13.68
N GLY A 40 -16.62 -15.71 -14.27
CA GLY A 40 -18.06 -15.89 -14.22
C GLY A 40 -18.78 -14.67 -14.82
N ASP A 41 -19.65 -14.05 -14.02
CA ASP A 41 -20.39 -12.85 -14.43
C ASP A 41 -19.60 -11.55 -14.26
N PHE A 42 -18.44 -11.59 -13.59
CA PHE A 42 -17.61 -10.43 -13.36
C PHE A 42 -16.68 -10.14 -14.56
N HIS A 43 -16.59 -8.88 -14.94
CA HIS A 43 -15.71 -8.44 -16.03
C HIS A 43 -14.80 -7.28 -15.57
N LEU A 44 -13.50 -7.53 -15.60
CA LEU A 44 -12.45 -6.52 -15.38
C LEU A 44 -11.97 -5.97 -16.72
N LYS A 45 -11.83 -4.64 -16.80
CA LYS A 45 -11.14 -3.93 -17.87
C LYS A 45 -10.16 -2.93 -17.30
N THR A 46 -9.00 -2.77 -17.96
CA THR A 46 -8.04 -1.75 -17.58
C THR A 46 -7.72 -0.83 -18.75
N GLY A 47 -7.36 0.40 -18.47
CA GLY A 47 -6.60 1.24 -19.39
C GLY A 47 -5.16 0.77 -19.51
N ASP A 48 -4.37 1.50 -20.29
CA ASP A 48 -2.92 1.31 -20.36
C ASP A 48 -2.26 1.93 -19.12
N GLY A 49 -1.18 1.31 -18.66
CA GLY A 49 -0.46 1.82 -17.50
C GLY A 49 0.96 1.29 -17.41
N LYS A 50 1.74 1.94 -16.58
CA LYS A 50 3.12 1.55 -16.27
C LYS A 50 3.51 2.00 -14.87
N VAL A 51 4.45 1.29 -14.29
CA VAL A 51 5.04 1.60 -12.98
C VAL A 51 6.55 1.64 -13.12
N HIS A 52 7.15 2.65 -12.51
CA HIS A 52 8.58 2.95 -12.62
C HIS A 52 9.34 2.53 -11.36
N GLN A 53 10.65 2.45 -11.49
CA GLN A 53 11.56 2.28 -10.36
C GLN A 53 11.33 3.36 -9.29
N SER A 54 11.49 2.98 -8.03
CA SER A 54 11.28 3.83 -6.86
C SER A 54 9.85 4.36 -6.69
N GLU A 55 8.88 3.78 -7.39
CA GLU A 55 7.47 4.19 -7.33
C GLU A 55 6.65 3.24 -6.48
N VAL A 56 5.81 3.79 -5.61
CA VAL A 56 4.76 3.07 -4.89
C VAL A 56 3.41 3.49 -5.43
N VAL A 57 2.71 2.56 -6.05
CA VAL A 57 1.37 2.75 -6.59
C VAL A 57 0.33 2.27 -5.59
N GLY A 58 -0.47 3.18 -5.05
CA GLY A 58 -1.65 2.82 -4.28
C GLY A 58 -2.77 2.34 -5.19
N VAL A 59 -3.48 1.30 -4.76
CA VAL A 59 -4.62 0.74 -5.50
C VAL A 59 -5.88 0.95 -4.68
N VAL A 60 -6.79 1.76 -5.19
CA VAL A 60 -8.02 2.18 -4.48
C VAL A 60 -9.27 1.91 -5.32
N GLY A 61 -10.40 1.79 -4.66
CA GLY A 61 -11.70 1.57 -5.29
C GLY A 61 -12.61 0.65 -4.48
N PRO A 62 -13.89 0.51 -4.87
CA PRO A 62 -14.86 -0.33 -4.18
C PRO A 62 -14.45 -1.80 -4.13
N ASN A 63 -15.00 -2.53 -3.15
CA ASN A 63 -14.81 -3.97 -3.06
C ASN A 63 -15.43 -4.70 -4.25
N GLY A 64 -14.79 -5.78 -4.69
CA GLY A 64 -15.28 -6.60 -5.78
C GLY A 64 -15.13 -5.98 -7.18
N THR A 65 -14.35 -4.91 -7.33
CA THR A 65 -14.08 -4.27 -8.64
C THR A 65 -12.84 -4.84 -9.34
N GLY A 66 -12.20 -5.87 -8.77
CA GLY A 66 -11.12 -6.59 -9.43
C GLY A 66 -9.70 -6.15 -9.04
N LYS A 67 -9.52 -5.41 -7.94
CA LYS A 67 -8.20 -4.97 -7.45
C LYS A 67 -7.24 -6.15 -7.28
N SER A 68 -7.61 -7.15 -6.49
CA SER A 68 -6.77 -8.35 -6.27
C SER A 68 -6.63 -9.20 -7.54
N THR A 69 -7.63 -9.21 -8.43
CA THR A 69 -7.53 -9.88 -9.74
C THR A 69 -6.44 -9.25 -10.60
N MET A 70 -6.42 -7.93 -10.70
CA MET A 70 -5.38 -7.19 -11.44
C MET A 70 -3.99 -7.50 -10.90
N ILE A 71 -3.82 -7.46 -9.57
CA ILE A 71 -2.54 -7.79 -8.92
C ILE A 71 -2.10 -9.22 -9.25
N LYS A 72 -2.99 -10.20 -9.20
CA LYS A 72 -2.69 -11.59 -9.55
C LYS A 72 -2.35 -11.77 -11.04
N ILE A 73 -2.96 -10.98 -11.92
CA ILE A 73 -2.58 -10.93 -13.35
C ILE A 73 -1.15 -10.40 -13.50
N LEU A 74 -0.83 -9.27 -12.83
CA LEU A 74 0.52 -8.71 -12.84
C LEU A 74 1.55 -9.65 -12.21
N ALA A 75 1.13 -10.44 -11.22
CA ALA A 75 1.95 -11.48 -10.58
C ALA A 75 2.16 -12.72 -11.46
N GLY A 76 1.46 -12.83 -12.59
CA GLY A 76 1.49 -14.03 -13.42
C GLY A 76 0.74 -15.23 -12.83
N GLU A 77 -0.03 -15.02 -11.75
CA GLU A 77 -0.86 -16.07 -11.11
C GLU A 77 -2.19 -16.30 -11.83
N HIS A 78 -2.68 -15.29 -12.55
CA HIS A 78 -3.91 -15.35 -13.34
C HIS A 78 -3.64 -14.98 -14.78
N GLU A 79 -4.22 -15.75 -15.70
CA GLU A 79 -4.27 -15.42 -17.11
C GLU A 79 -5.29 -14.29 -17.35
N TYR A 80 -5.09 -13.54 -18.43
CA TYR A 80 -6.01 -12.53 -18.93
C TYR A 80 -6.55 -12.91 -20.29
N ASP A 81 -7.74 -12.39 -20.65
CA ASP A 81 -8.45 -12.80 -21.88
C ASP A 81 -8.07 -11.91 -23.07
N ALA A 82 -7.67 -10.66 -22.81
CA ALA A 82 -7.19 -9.70 -23.82
C ALA A 82 -6.24 -8.70 -23.19
N GLY A 83 -5.51 -7.98 -24.04
CA GLY A 83 -4.49 -7.04 -23.63
C GLY A 83 -3.08 -7.64 -23.58
N TRP A 84 -2.19 -6.98 -22.86
CA TRP A 84 -0.80 -7.43 -22.69
C TRP A 84 -0.21 -6.93 -21.37
N VAL A 85 0.79 -7.63 -20.87
CA VAL A 85 1.61 -7.27 -19.71
C VAL A 85 3.05 -7.60 -20.04
N THR A 86 4.01 -6.73 -19.68
CA THR A 86 5.44 -7.08 -19.73
C THR A 86 5.74 -8.11 -18.65
N ALA A 87 6.36 -9.23 -19.04
CA ALA A 87 6.43 -10.44 -18.20
C ALA A 87 7.79 -10.64 -17.49
N ASP A 88 8.71 -9.68 -17.58
CA ASP A 88 10.10 -9.91 -17.16
C ASP A 88 10.41 -9.56 -15.70
N ALA A 89 9.46 -8.98 -14.97
CA ALA A 89 9.66 -8.59 -13.57
C ALA A 89 9.51 -9.78 -12.64
N THR A 90 10.50 -9.96 -11.75
CA THR A 90 10.37 -10.88 -10.60
C THR A 90 9.48 -10.25 -9.55
N ILE A 91 8.62 -11.07 -8.92
CA ILE A 91 7.56 -10.56 -8.05
C ILE A 91 7.67 -11.14 -6.64
N SER A 92 7.53 -10.26 -5.64
CA SER A 92 7.29 -10.64 -4.25
C SER A 92 5.87 -10.24 -3.85
N TYR A 93 5.09 -11.19 -3.38
CA TYR A 93 3.68 -10.99 -3.05
C TYR A 93 3.39 -11.25 -1.57
N LYS A 94 2.75 -10.30 -0.92
CA LYS A 94 2.16 -10.42 0.41
C LYS A 94 0.64 -10.48 0.24
N PRO A 95 0.01 -11.66 0.40
CA PRO A 95 -1.44 -11.82 0.26
C PRO A 95 -2.20 -11.18 1.43
N GLN A 96 -3.50 -10.97 1.25
CA GLN A 96 -4.40 -10.46 2.28
C GLN A 96 -4.45 -11.40 3.51
N HIS A 97 -4.56 -12.70 3.27
CA HIS A 97 -4.57 -13.72 4.33
C HIS A 97 -3.18 -14.33 4.48
N ILE A 98 -2.71 -14.36 5.73
CA ILE A 98 -1.40 -14.89 6.09
C ILE A 98 -1.63 -16.21 6.80
N ASP A 99 -0.99 -17.26 6.28
CA ASP A 99 -0.95 -18.56 6.96
C ASP A 99 0.11 -18.50 8.06
N ILE A 100 -0.34 -18.68 9.31
CA ILE A 100 0.50 -18.72 10.49
C ILE A 100 0.50 -20.13 11.16
N ASP A 101 -0.11 -21.11 10.54
CA ASP A 101 -0.10 -22.50 11.05
C ASP A 101 1.23 -23.17 10.74
N MET A 102 2.28 -22.64 11.34
CA MET A 102 3.66 -23.10 11.18
C MET A 102 4.30 -23.33 12.53
N ASP A 103 4.91 -24.51 12.71
CA ASP A 103 5.66 -24.88 13.92
C ASP A 103 7.13 -24.49 13.78
N CYS A 104 7.37 -23.18 13.71
CA CYS A 104 8.72 -22.62 13.67
C CYS A 104 8.76 -21.24 14.33
N THR A 105 9.94 -20.76 14.64
CA THR A 105 10.11 -19.38 15.13
C THR A 105 10.09 -18.37 13.99
N VAL A 106 9.81 -17.11 14.31
CA VAL A 106 9.90 -15.99 13.35
C VAL A 106 11.29 -15.92 12.72
N GLN A 107 12.34 -16.13 13.50
CA GLN A 107 13.71 -16.16 12.98
C GLN A 107 13.88 -17.27 11.94
N THR A 108 13.39 -18.48 12.22
CA THR A 108 13.46 -19.60 11.28
C THR A 108 12.71 -19.30 9.98
N TRP A 109 11.55 -18.67 10.08
CA TRP A 109 10.77 -18.25 8.92
C TRP A 109 11.50 -17.20 8.08
N LEU A 110 12.08 -16.18 8.72
CA LEU A 110 12.91 -15.18 8.04
C LEU A 110 14.13 -15.80 7.37
N ASP A 111 14.80 -16.75 8.04
CA ASP A 111 15.96 -17.47 7.48
C ASP A 111 15.59 -18.30 6.24
N ALA A 112 14.41 -18.93 6.25
CA ALA A 112 13.93 -19.73 5.13
C ALA A 112 13.50 -18.88 3.94
N GLU A 113 12.78 -17.78 4.16
CA GLU A 113 12.14 -16.98 3.12
C GLU A 113 13.01 -15.85 2.57
N VAL A 114 13.83 -15.24 3.42
CA VAL A 114 14.66 -14.07 3.08
C VAL A 114 16.14 -14.43 3.05
N GLY A 115 16.56 -15.43 3.81
CA GLY A 115 17.96 -15.83 3.95
C GLY A 115 18.78 -14.80 4.72
N PRO A 116 20.12 -14.75 4.54
CA PRO A 116 21.00 -13.91 5.34
C PRO A 116 20.78 -12.40 5.16
N ARG A 117 20.08 -11.99 4.12
CA ARG A 117 19.79 -10.58 3.79
C ARG A 117 19.03 -9.86 4.91
N TRP A 118 18.16 -10.55 5.65
CA TRP A 118 17.40 -9.90 6.72
C TRP A 118 18.29 -9.41 7.89
N ARG A 119 19.53 -9.90 7.99
CA ARG A 119 20.53 -9.45 8.96
C ARG A 119 21.41 -8.30 8.46
N SER A 120 21.28 -7.89 7.19
CA SER A 120 22.02 -6.75 6.66
C SER A 120 21.68 -5.48 7.42
N GLY A 121 22.66 -4.58 7.60
CA GLY A 121 22.48 -3.38 8.42
C GLY A 121 21.36 -2.48 7.93
N GLU A 122 21.22 -2.32 6.62
CA GLU A 122 20.18 -1.49 6.00
C GLU A 122 18.78 -2.10 6.19
N TYR A 123 18.60 -3.36 5.80
CA TYR A 123 17.31 -4.02 5.93
C TYR A 123 16.89 -4.17 7.39
N ASN A 124 17.83 -4.51 8.27
CA ASN A 124 17.57 -4.61 9.70
C ASN A 124 17.07 -3.29 10.28
N ALA A 125 17.70 -2.17 9.94
CA ALA A 125 17.30 -0.84 10.43
C ALA A 125 15.98 -0.37 9.81
N THR A 126 15.79 -0.58 8.50
CA THR A 126 14.66 -0.04 7.74
C THR A 126 13.39 -0.86 7.93
N VAL A 127 13.50 -2.16 8.12
CA VAL A 127 12.35 -3.08 8.17
C VAL A 127 12.26 -3.79 9.52
N ILE A 128 13.27 -4.57 9.92
CA ILE A 128 13.19 -5.43 11.10
C ILE A 128 12.91 -4.62 12.37
N ARG A 129 13.76 -3.64 12.67
CA ARG A 129 13.59 -2.79 13.87
C ARG A 129 12.43 -1.82 13.75
N ALA A 130 12.22 -1.26 12.56
CA ALA A 130 11.13 -0.31 12.33
C ALA A 130 9.75 -0.94 12.57
N LEU A 131 9.58 -2.21 12.24
CA LEU A 131 8.35 -2.98 12.44
C LEU A 131 8.32 -3.77 13.76
N GLY A 132 9.34 -3.66 14.61
CA GLY A 132 9.42 -4.36 15.90
C GLY A 132 9.61 -5.87 15.77
N ILE A 133 10.13 -6.35 14.66
CA ILE A 133 10.35 -7.78 14.41
C ILE A 133 11.48 -8.36 15.26
N ASP A 134 12.46 -7.55 15.63
CA ASP A 134 13.57 -7.94 16.49
C ASP A 134 13.12 -8.50 17.85
N GLU A 135 12.02 -8.00 18.40
CA GLU A 135 11.41 -8.49 19.65
C GLU A 135 10.64 -9.81 19.45
N LEU A 136 10.33 -10.18 18.19
CA LEU A 136 9.52 -11.35 17.86
C LEU A 136 10.36 -12.56 17.41
N LEU A 137 11.65 -12.43 17.19
CA LEU A 137 12.51 -13.43 16.55
C LEU A 137 12.43 -14.83 17.18
N ALA A 138 12.35 -14.90 18.50
CA ALA A 138 12.27 -16.17 19.25
C ALA A 138 10.82 -16.68 19.40
N LYS A 139 9.82 -15.90 19.01
CA LYS A 139 8.41 -16.27 19.16
C LYS A 139 8.00 -17.29 18.11
N GLN A 140 7.16 -18.23 18.49
CA GLN A 140 6.56 -19.21 17.57
C GLN A 140 5.57 -18.49 16.65
N VAL A 141 5.60 -18.82 15.36
CA VAL A 141 4.74 -18.20 14.34
C VAL A 141 3.26 -18.38 14.63
N ASN A 142 2.87 -19.61 15.05
CA ASN A 142 1.50 -19.93 15.44
C ASN A 142 0.99 -19.18 16.68
N ASN A 143 1.87 -18.51 17.44
CA ASN A 143 1.53 -17.72 18.62
C ASN A 143 1.55 -16.21 18.35
N LEU A 144 1.72 -15.80 17.10
CA LEU A 144 1.69 -14.38 16.73
C LEU A 144 0.26 -13.83 16.82
N SER A 145 0.13 -12.60 17.32
CA SER A 145 -1.11 -11.83 17.14
C SER A 145 -1.31 -11.46 15.66
N GLY A 146 -2.53 -11.07 15.28
CA GLY A 146 -2.80 -10.66 13.90
C GLY A 146 -1.90 -9.51 13.42
N GLY A 147 -1.63 -8.51 14.26
CA GLY A 147 -0.73 -7.41 13.96
C GLY A 147 0.74 -7.84 13.85
N GLU A 148 1.21 -8.71 14.73
CA GLU A 148 2.56 -9.27 14.68
C GLU A 148 2.76 -10.13 13.42
N ALA A 149 1.81 -11.00 13.10
CA ALA A 149 1.83 -11.81 11.87
C ALA A 149 1.88 -10.95 10.62
N GLN A 150 1.07 -9.88 10.60
CA GLN A 150 1.06 -8.91 9.51
C GLN A 150 2.42 -8.22 9.34
N ALA A 151 3.02 -7.74 10.42
CA ALA A 151 4.33 -7.09 10.39
C ALA A 151 5.42 -8.05 9.87
N VAL A 152 5.43 -9.30 10.34
CA VAL A 152 6.38 -10.32 9.88
C VAL A 152 6.19 -10.64 8.39
N ALA A 153 4.95 -10.80 7.93
CA ALA A 153 4.66 -11.06 6.52
C ALA A 153 5.09 -9.91 5.61
N ILE A 154 4.90 -8.67 6.03
CA ILE A 154 5.40 -7.48 5.32
C ILE A 154 6.93 -7.50 5.27
N ALA A 155 7.60 -7.78 6.38
CA ALA A 155 9.05 -7.90 6.43
C ALA A 155 9.55 -8.98 5.46
N ILE A 156 8.95 -10.15 5.45
CA ILE A 156 9.31 -11.23 4.51
C ILE A 156 9.12 -10.77 3.06
N CYS A 157 7.99 -10.17 2.74
CA CYS A 157 7.72 -9.66 1.39
C CYS A 157 8.80 -8.67 0.94
N LEU A 158 9.10 -7.67 1.75
CA LEU A 158 10.11 -6.64 1.44
C LEU A 158 11.54 -7.19 1.43
N GLY A 159 11.80 -8.31 2.12
CA GLY A 159 13.10 -8.94 2.22
C GLY A 159 13.47 -9.81 1.03
N LYS A 160 12.50 -10.33 0.30
CA LYS A 160 12.72 -11.13 -0.91
C LYS A 160 13.33 -10.26 -2.01
N GLU A 161 14.18 -10.86 -2.81
CA GLU A 161 14.72 -10.18 -3.99
C GLU A 161 13.68 -10.23 -5.10
N ALA A 162 13.19 -9.06 -5.50
CA ALA A 162 12.18 -8.91 -6.54
C ALA A 162 12.32 -7.54 -7.23
N ASP A 163 11.68 -7.38 -8.38
CA ASP A 163 11.58 -6.11 -9.11
C ASP A 163 10.29 -5.37 -8.76
N LEU A 164 9.23 -6.13 -8.48
CA LEU A 164 7.91 -5.65 -8.15
C LEU A 164 7.39 -6.29 -6.87
N TYR A 165 6.93 -5.47 -5.95
CA TYR A 165 6.37 -5.89 -4.67
C TYR A 165 4.86 -5.62 -4.66
N LEU A 166 4.09 -6.65 -4.33
CA LEU A 166 2.64 -6.58 -4.27
C LEU A 166 2.20 -6.80 -2.83
N LEU A 167 1.57 -5.78 -2.22
CA LEU A 167 1.11 -5.85 -0.84
C LEU A 167 -0.40 -5.66 -0.79
N ASP A 168 -1.09 -6.70 -0.37
CA ASP A 168 -2.56 -6.71 -0.25
C ASP A 168 -2.95 -6.48 1.22
N GLU A 169 -3.61 -5.34 1.49
CA GLU A 169 -4.03 -4.85 2.80
C GLU A 169 -2.93 -4.86 3.88
N PRO A 170 -1.77 -4.22 3.63
CA PRO A 170 -0.67 -4.23 4.60
C PRO A 170 -0.97 -3.48 5.90
N SER A 171 -1.95 -2.56 5.93
CA SER A 171 -2.30 -1.82 7.15
C SER A 171 -3.22 -2.59 8.10
N ALA A 172 -3.80 -3.71 7.65
CA ALA A 172 -4.74 -4.51 8.45
C ALA A 172 -4.13 -4.97 9.78
N HIS A 173 -4.90 -4.89 10.85
CA HIS A 173 -4.51 -5.28 12.22
C HIS A 173 -3.35 -4.49 12.83
N LEU A 174 -2.79 -3.49 12.15
CA LEU A 174 -1.71 -2.67 12.67
C LEU A 174 -2.26 -1.48 13.48
N ASP A 175 -1.59 -1.16 14.58
CA ASP A 175 -1.83 0.10 15.28
C ASP A 175 -1.31 1.31 14.48
N ALA A 176 -1.71 2.52 14.89
CA ALA A 176 -1.40 3.74 14.16
C ALA A 176 0.12 4.01 14.00
N ASN A 177 0.93 3.61 14.99
CA ASN A 177 2.37 3.80 14.93
C ASN A 177 3.01 2.81 13.95
N THR A 178 2.65 1.55 14.05
CA THR A 178 3.14 0.48 13.17
C THR A 178 2.72 0.72 11.73
N ARG A 179 1.51 1.26 11.47
CA ARG A 179 1.10 1.70 10.11
C ARG A 179 2.05 2.73 9.53
N MET A 180 2.40 3.75 10.31
CA MET A 180 3.32 4.80 9.88
C MET A 180 4.72 4.26 9.56
N GLU A 181 5.25 3.39 10.42
CA GLU A 181 6.55 2.77 10.20
C GLU A 181 6.52 1.80 9.01
N THR A 182 5.41 1.07 8.83
CA THR A 182 5.20 0.21 7.64
C THR A 182 5.21 1.02 6.35
N ALA A 183 4.47 2.14 6.29
CA ALA A 183 4.47 3.00 5.11
C ALA A 183 5.88 3.53 4.79
N LYS A 184 6.63 3.95 5.81
CA LYS A 184 8.02 4.39 5.65
C LYS A 184 8.94 3.25 5.19
N ALA A 185 8.79 2.05 5.75
CA ALA A 185 9.59 0.89 5.39
C ALA A 185 9.37 0.50 3.91
N ILE A 186 8.13 0.46 3.45
CA ILE A 186 7.79 0.20 2.04
C ILE A 186 8.46 1.24 1.14
N ARG A 187 8.25 2.53 1.40
CA ARG A 187 8.82 3.61 0.58
C ARG A 187 10.34 3.55 0.53
N ARG A 188 10.99 3.47 1.68
CA ARG A 188 12.47 3.41 1.75
C ARG A 188 13.02 2.20 1.02
N THR A 189 12.38 1.04 1.16
CA THR A 189 12.81 -0.17 0.45
C THR A 189 12.73 0.01 -1.07
N MET A 190 11.66 0.62 -1.57
CA MET A 190 11.52 0.90 -3.01
C MET A 190 12.52 1.94 -3.50
N GLU A 191 12.70 3.02 -2.74
CA GLU A 191 13.64 4.09 -3.07
C GLU A 191 15.10 3.63 -3.05
N SER A 192 15.51 2.92 -1.99
CA SER A 192 16.92 2.48 -1.83
C SER A 192 17.32 1.39 -2.82
N ASN A 193 16.40 0.54 -3.23
CA ASN A 193 16.69 -0.58 -4.12
C ASN A 193 16.26 -0.33 -5.57
N GLU A 194 15.70 0.85 -5.88
CA GLU A 194 15.19 1.19 -7.21
C GLU A 194 14.14 0.18 -7.71
N LYS A 195 13.26 -0.25 -6.81
CA LYS A 195 12.18 -1.22 -7.06
C LYS A 195 10.82 -0.53 -7.07
N ALA A 196 9.78 -1.27 -7.42
CA ALA A 196 8.41 -0.75 -7.46
C ALA A 196 7.48 -1.56 -6.57
N ALA A 197 6.40 -0.93 -6.10
CA ALA A 197 5.37 -1.62 -5.33
C ALA A 197 3.96 -1.22 -5.74
N PHE A 198 3.03 -2.19 -5.68
CA PHE A 198 1.59 -1.94 -5.60
C PHE A 198 1.11 -2.20 -4.17
N VAL A 199 0.34 -1.29 -3.66
CA VAL A 199 -0.26 -1.38 -2.32
C VAL A 199 -1.77 -1.26 -2.44
N ILE A 200 -2.50 -2.36 -2.22
CA ILE A 200 -3.95 -2.35 -2.08
C ILE A 200 -4.28 -2.12 -0.61
N ASP A 201 -5.05 -1.10 -0.29
CA ASP A 201 -5.50 -0.89 1.08
C ASP A 201 -6.82 -0.12 1.11
N HIS A 202 -7.62 -0.35 2.16
CA HIS A 202 -8.86 0.37 2.42
C HIS A 202 -8.65 1.58 3.34
N ASP A 203 -7.51 1.66 4.01
CA ASP A 203 -7.14 2.80 4.84
C ASP A 203 -6.62 3.95 3.95
N VAL A 204 -7.49 4.91 3.67
CA VAL A 204 -7.16 6.10 2.86
C VAL A 204 -5.98 6.87 3.44
N TYR A 205 -5.83 6.88 4.77
CA TYR A 205 -4.70 7.54 5.43
C TYR A 205 -3.39 6.82 5.16
N PHE A 206 -3.43 5.48 5.15
CA PHE A 206 -2.26 4.68 4.82
C PHE A 206 -1.86 4.86 3.35
N ILE A 207 -2.83 4.79 2.45
CA ILE A 207 -2.62 5.02 1.01
C ILE A 207 -2.03 6.42 0.76
N ASP A 208 -2.56 7.45 1.41
CA ASP A 208 -2.06 8.84 1.30
C ASP A 208 -0.59 8.98 1.72
N ILE A 209 -0.12 8.17 2.67
CA ILE A 209 1.25 8.25 3.18
C ILE A 209 2.21 7.39 2.36
N VAL A 210 1.76 6.22 1.91
CA VAL A 210 2.64 5.24 1.26
C VAL A 210 2.82 5.47 -0.23
N SER A 211 1.83 6.05 -0.91
CA SER A 211 1.76 6.09 -2.38
C SER A 211 2.40 7.33 -2.99
N ASP A 212 3.01 7.15 -4.15
CA ASP A 212 3.46 8.21 -5.05
C ASP A 212 2.40 8.51 -6.13
N SER A 213 1.69 7.46 -6.55
CA SER A 213 0.63 7.51 -7.58
C SER A 213 -0.50 6.54 -7.23
N LEU A 214 -1.63 6.64 -7.92
CA LEU A 214 -2.80 5.82 -7.67
C LEU A 214 -3.36 5.16 -8.93
N LEU A 215 -3.60 3.85 -8.83
CA LEU A 215 -4.45 3.10 -9.73
C LEU A 215 -5.87 3.08 -9.14
N VAL A 216 -6.82 3.67 -9.87
CA VAL A 216 -8.19 3.86 -9.37
C VAL A 216 -9.12 2.86 -10.04
N PHE A 217 -9.81 2.08 -9.22
CA PHE A 217 -10.84 1.14 -9.65
C PHE A 217 -12.23 1.74 -9.46
N GLU A 218 -13.05 1.63 -10.48
CA GLU A 218 -14.45 2.06 -10.52
C GLU A 218 -15.31 0.89 -10.98
N GLY A 219 -16.61 0.93 -10.69
CA GLY A 219 -17.55 -0.06 -11.15
C GLY A 219 -18.47 -0.59 -10.07
N GLU A 220 -19.20 -1.67 -10.42
CA GLU A 220 -20.12 -2.35 -9.52
C GLU A 220 -19.52 -3.67 -9.06
N GLY A 221 -19.32 -3.79 -7.74
CA GLY A 221 -18.72 -4.97 -7.14
C GLY A 221 -19.42 -6.27 -7.53
N GLY A 222 -18.63 -7.26 -7.94
CA GLY A 222 -19.12 -8.56 -8.38
C GLY A 222 -19.69 -8.62 -9.80
N LYS A 223 -19.80 -7.49 -10.52
CA LYS A 223 -20.29 -7.44 -11.89
C LYS A 223 -19.25 -6.90 -12.86
N GLN A 224 -18.75 -5.72 -12.59
CA GLN A 224 -17.77 -5.09 -13.46
C GLN A 224 -16.82 -4.19 -12.69
N GLY A 225 -15.56 -4.16 -13.14
CA GLY A 225 -14.54 -3.27 -12.65
C GLY A 225 -13.75 -2.66 -13.79
N ARG A 226 -13.37 -1.40 -13.62
CA ARG A 226 -12.50 -0.67 -14.54
C ARG A 226 -11.37 -0.04 -13.77
N ALA A 227 -10.14 -0.30 -14.19
CA ALA A 227 -8.94 0.29 -13.61
C ALA A 227 -8.37 1.35 -14.56
N GLU A 228 -8.10 2.52 -14.00
CA GLU A 228 -7.51 3.66 -14.71
C GLU A 228 -6.30 4.21 -13.94
N GLY A 229 -5.30 4.65 -14.65
CA GLY A 229 -4.06 5.19 -14.09
C GLY A 229 -2.84 4.30 -14.39
N PRO A 230 -1.73 4.41 -13.63
CA PRO A 230 -1.60 5.23 -12.41
C PRO A 230 -1.70 6.74 -12.68
N PHE A 231 -2.46 7.42 -11.84
CA PHE A 231 -2.52 8.87 -11.79
C PHE A 231 -1.54 9.43 -10.76
N GLU A 232 -1.08 10.65 -10.94
CA GLU A 232 -0.44 11.40 -9.86
C GLU A 232 -1.31 11.38 -8.60
N LEU A 233 -0.69 11.28 -7.41
CA LEU A 233 -1.40 11.07 -6.14
C LEU A 233 -2.58 12.04 -5.93
N ARG A 234 -2.39 13.34 -6.18
CA ARG A 234 -3.45 14.34 -6.01
C ARG A 234 -4.63 14.10 -6.95
N THR A 235 -4.34 13.87 -8.20
CA THR A 235 -5.35 13.59 -9.24
C THR A 235 -6.11 12.31 -8.93
N GLY A 236 -5.41 11.24 -8.62
CA GLY A 236 -6.02 9.94 -8.30
C GLY A 236 -6.86 9.98 -7.02
N MET A 237 -6.34 10.63 -5.96
CA MET A 237 -7.08 10.81 -4.71
C MET A 237 -8.33 11.64 -4.90
N ASN A 238 -8.25 12.73 -5.66
CA ASN A 238 -9.40 13.58 -5.92
C ASN A 238 -10.50 12.82 -6.68
N ARG A 239 -10.12 12.01 -7.68
CA ARG A 239 -11.03 11.16 -8.42
C ARG A 239 -11.68 10.10 -7.52
N PHE A 240 -10.89 9.36 -6.76
CA PHE A 240 -11.39 8.32 -5.84
C PHE A 240 -12.31 8.91 -4.77
N LEU A 241 -11.92 10.02 -4.13
CA LEU A 241 -12.71 10.64 -3.06
C LEU A 241 -14.01 11.26 -3.57
N ASN A 242 -14.02 11.77 -4.80
CA ASN A 242 -15.23 12.24 -5.46
C ASN A 242 -16.19 11.07 -5.70
N ASP A 243 -15.71 9.93 -6.15
CA ASP A 243 -16.52 8.74 -6.42
C ASP A 243 -17.17 8.17 -5.15
N VAL A 244 -16.43 8.16 -4.02
CA VAL A 244 -16.95 7.72 -2.71
C VAL A 244 -17.64 8.85 -1.93
N ASP A 245 -17.78 10.02 -2.51
CA ASP A 245 -18.46 11.21 -1.95
C ASP A 245 -17.90 11.65 -0.58
N VAL A 246 -16.59 11.65 -0.43
CA VAL A 246 -15.88 12.04 0.79
C VAL A 246 -14.87 13.14 0.48
N THR A 247 -14.80 14.16 1.36
CA THR A 247 -13.76 15.19 1.27
C THR A 247 -12.68 14.98 2.31
N PHE A 248 -11.44 15.16 1.89
CA PHE A 248 -10.23 14.92 2.68
C PHE A 248 -9.34 16.16 2.66
N ARG A 249 -8.69 16.45 3.77
CA ARG A 249 -7.75 17.56 3.89
C ARG A 249 -6.58 17.20 4.80
N ARG A 250 -5.48 17.95 4.69
CA ARG A 250 -4.42 17.93 5.68
C ARG A 250 -4.58 19.10 6.65
N ASP A 251 -4.32 18.82 7.91
CA ASP A 251 -4.32 19.84 8.96
C ASP A 251 -3.15 20.81 8.75
N HIS A 252 -3.41 22.11 8.88
CA HIS A 252 -2.42 23.15 8.59
C HIS A 252 -1.13 22.98 9.40
N ASP A 253 -1.23 22.75 10.70
CA ASP A 253 -0.08 22.74 11.61
C ASP A 253 0.60 21.37 11.68
N SER A 254 -0.18 20.31 11.91
CA SER A 254 0.32 18.96 12.11
C SER A 254 0.55 18.19 10.81
N LYS A 255 0.06 18.71 9.67
CA LYS A 255 -0.02 18.03 8.37
C LYS A 255 -0.77 16.68 8.43
N ARG A 256 -1.48 16.44 9.54
CA ARG A 256 -2.23 15.20 9.74
C ARG A 256 -3.40 15.12 8.76
N PRO A 257 -3.55 14.01 8.04
CA PRO A 257 -4.70 13.79 7.18
C PRO A 257 -5.99 13.70 8.00
N ARG A 258 -7.07 14.28 7.48
CA ARG A 258 -8.40 14.28 8.09
C ARG A 258 -9.50 14.18 7.04
N ILE A 259 -10.45 13.29 7.28
CA ILE A 259 -11.74 13.29 6.57
C ILE A 259 -12.61 14.39 7.17
N ASN A 260 -13.23 15.21 6.33
CA ASN A 260 -14.17 16.22 6.78
C ASN A 260 -15.48 15.56 7.24
N LYS A 261 -16.06 16.12 8.30
CA LYS A 261 -17.43 15.73 8.67
C LYS A 261 -18.38 16.16 7.55
N ALA A 262 -19.24 15.24 7.11
CA ALA A 262 -20.23 15.50 6.08
C ALA A 262 -21.05 16.77 6.39
N SER A 263 -21.27 17.61 5.39
CA SER A 263 -21.98 18.89 5.48
C SER A 263 -21.32 19.94 6.41
N SER A 264 -20.08 19.73 6.84
CA SER A 264 -19.32 20.77 7.54
C SER A 264 -18.98 21.93 6.59
N ARG A 265 -18.59 23.08 7.15
CA ARG A 265 -18.18 24.23 6.33
C ARG A 265 -17.08 23.86 5.34
N LYS A 266 -16.03 23.17 5.81
CA LYS A 266 -14.90 22.74 4.96
C LYS A 266 -15.32 21.73 3.90
N ASP A 267 -16.19 20.77 4.26
CA ASP A 267 -16.73 19.80 3.30
C ASP A 267 -17.48 20.52 2.16
N ARG A 268 -18.35 21.46 2.50
CA ARG A 268 -19.09 22.25 1.49
C ARG A 268 -18.18 23.11 0.62
N GLU A 269 -17.18 23.76 1.21
CA GLU A 269 -16.20 24.58 0.49
C GLU A 269 -15.40 23.74 -0.52
N GLN A 270 -14.92 22.55 -0.12
CA GLN A 270 -14.17 21.66 -1.00
C GLN A 270 -15.04 21.07 -2.12
N ARG A 271 -16.26 20.62 -1.81
CA ARG A 271 -17.23 20.15 -2.83
C ARG A 271 -17.59 21.22 -3.85
N ALA A 272 -17.80 22.45 -3.41
CA ALA A 272 -18.10 23.57 -4.30
C ALA A 272 -16.97 23.88 -5.28
N LYS A 273 -15.73 23.61 -4.89
CA LYS A 273 -14.53 23.78 -5.74
C LYS A 273 -14.21 22.54 -6.58
N GLY A 274 -14.87 21.40 -6.32
CA GLY A 274 -14.48 20.10 -6.90
C GLY A 274 -13.13 19.58 -6.40
N ASP A 275 -12.65 20.07 -5.25
CA ASP A 275 -11.36 19.70 -4.64
C ASP A 275 -11.59 18.77 -3.44
N PHE A 276 -11.82 17.49 -3.74
CA PHE A 276 -12.10 16.47 -2.72
C PHE A 276 -10.87 16.09 -1.91
N TYR A 277 -9.67 16.34 -2.44
CA TYR A 277 -8.39 16.10 -1.79
C TYR A 277 -7.57 17.39 -1.73
N SER A 278 -7.68 18.11 -0.61
CA SER A 278 -7.07 19.43 -0.47
C SER A 278 -5.82 19.43 0.37
N PHE A 279 -4.80 20.13 -0.14
CA PHE A 279 -3.58 20.50 0.59
C PHE A 279 -3.56 21.99 0.96
N ASP A 280 -4.65 22.71 0.77
CA ASP A 280 -4.71 24.14 1.06
C ASP A 280 -4.56 24.39 2.57
N PHE A 281 -3.48 25.03 2.89
CA PHE A 281 -3.05 25.44 4.22
C PHE A 281 -3.37 26.91 4.45
#